data_a2c8473148f5b0481cd405d0f2e72165
#
_entry.id   a2c8473148f5b0481cd405d0f2e72165
#
_cell.length_a   1.000
_cell.length_b   1.000
_cell.length_c   1.000
_cell.angle_alpha   90.00
_cell.angle_beta   90.00
_cell.angle_gamma   90.00
#
_symmetry.space_group_name_H-M   'P 1'
#
loop_
_entity.id
_entity.type
_entity.pdbx_description
1 polymer ?
#
loop_
_entity_poly.entity_id
_entity_poly.type
_entity_poly.pdbx_seq_one_letter_code
_entity_poly.pdbx_strand_id
1 'polypeptide(L)'
;MAQLITRAGQLVSRYGLVVVLAWIGFGKYVKMESRVLIEHSPLMSWIYHVFSVTTVGRGLGTMEIVAALLIALRPWWARVSAVGSALAVVLFTGTLSFLFTTPGVVGTHAAGLPVLSALPGQFLLKDLVLIGVALWTLGDSLAAARLRRGEEPDPPAAANWPSPRRSAARQQADS
;
A
#
# COMPACT_ATOMS: atom_id res chain seq x y z
N MET A 1 11.17 -18.58 19.57
CA MET A 1 10.65 -17.24 19.90
C MET A 1 10.58 -16.32 18.69
N ALA A 2 11.66 -16.11 17.93
CA ALA A 2 11.70 -15.24 16.74
C ALA A 2 10.58 -15.55 15.70
N GLN A 3 10.36 -16.83 15.35
CA GLN A 3 9.33 -17.23 14.40
C GLN A 3 7.90 -16.90 14.85
N LEU A 4 7.62 -16.95 16.14
CA LEU A 4 6.30 -16.57 16.67
C LEU A 4 6.08 -15.08 16.53
N ILE A 5 7.09 -14.26 16.84
CA ILE A 5 7.03 -12.79 16.68
C ILE A 5 6.82 -12.44 15.20
N THR A 6 7.56 -13.09 14.28
CA THR A 6 7.39 -12.86 12.84
C THR A 6 5.98 -13.21 12.37
N ARG A 7 5.45 -14.37 12.78
CA ARG A 7 4.07 -14.78 12.42
C ARG A 7 3.03 -13.82 12.99
N ALA A 8 3.19 -13.41 14.24
CA ALA A 8 2.30 -12.43 14.87
C ALA A 8 2.35 -11.10 14.12
N GLY A 9 3.55 -10.60 13.79
CA GLY A 9 3.73 -9.38 13.00
C GLY A 9 3.06 -9.48 11.62
N GLN A 10 3.18 -10.61 10.95
CA GLN A 10 2.53 -10.86 9.65
C GLN A 10 1.00 -10.84 9.76
N LEU A 11 0.43 -11.47 10.79
CA LEU A 11 -1.01 -11.45 11.02
C LEU A 11 -1.51 -10.05 11.33
N VAL A 12 -0.84 -9.34 12.25
CA VAL A 12 -1.20 -7.98 12.63
C VAL A 12 -1.11 -7.03 11.43
N SER A 13 -0.05 -7.11 10.64
CA SER A 13 0.11 -6.26 9.45
C SER A 13 -0.99 -6.51 8.43
N ARG A 14 -1.30 -7.77 8.10
CA ARG A 14 -2.34 -8.11 7.12
C ARG A 14 -3.73 -7.71 7.59
N TYR A 15 -4.14 -8.18 8.78
CA TYR A 15 -5.49 -7.92 9.26
C TYR A 15 -5.66 -6.49 9.78
N GLY A 16 -4.58 -5.86 10.24
CA GLY A 16 -4.56 -4.43 10.50
C GLY A 16 -4.84 -3.61 9.23
N LEU A 17 -4.21 -3.97 8.11
CA LEU A 17 -4.51 -3.36 6.80
C LEU A 17 -5.97 -3.56 6.40
N VAL A 18 -6.53 -4.78 6.60
CA VAL A 18 -7.94 -5.09 6.31
C VAL A 18 -8.87 -4.18 7.14
N VAL A 19 -8.61 -4.06 8.44
CA VAL A 19 -9.41 -3.22 9.34
C VAL A 19 -9.33 -1.75 8.93
N VAL A 20 -8.14 -1.24 8.63
CA VAL A 20 -7.94 0.15 8.22
C VAL A 20 -8.68 0.45 6.91
N LEU A 21 -8.54 -0.41 5.89
CA LEU A 21 -9.26 -0.24 4.61
C LEU A 21 -10.78 -0.29 4.80
N ALA A 22 -11.29 -1.27 5.55
CA ALA A 22 -12.72 -1.40 5.82
C ALA A 22 -13.25 -0.17 6.57
N TRP A 23 -12.51 0.32 7.56
CA TRP A 23 -12.90 1.48 8.37
C TRP A 23 -12.94 2.76 7.55
N ILE A 24 -11.88 3.02 6.77
CA ILE A 24 -11.81 4.21 5.90
C ILE A 24 -12.90 4.14 4.84
N GLY A 25 -13.07 2.97 4.20
CA GLY A 25 -14.09 2.76 3.19
C GLY A 25 -15.51 2.98 3.74
N PHE A 26 -15.81 2.45 4.92
CA PHE A 26 -17.09 2.68 5.59
C PHE A 26 -17.29 4.16 5.97
N GLY A 27 -16.24 4.83 6.44
CA GLY A 27 -16.27 6.25 6.78
C GLY A 27 -16.71 7.14 5.63
N LYS A 28 -16.37 6.77 4.37
CA LYS A 28 -16.80 7.50 3.17
C LYS A 28 -18.31 7.45 2.87
N TYR A 29 -19.02 6.49 3.47
CA TYR A 29 -20.49 6.46 3.40
C TYR A 29 -21.15 7.37 4.42
N VAL A 30 -20.49 7.62 5.56
CA VAL A 30 -21.01 8.42 6.66
C VAL A 30 -20.55 9.87 6.57
N LYS A 31 -19.27 10.09 6.29
CA LYS A 31 -18.66 11.42 6.14
C LYS A 31 -17.89 11.50 4.83
N MET A 32 -18.20 12.48 3.98
CA MET A 32 -17.51 12.66 2.69
C MET A 32 -16.19 13.42 2.86
N GLU A 33 -15.27 12.91 3.68
CA GLU A 33 -13.97 13.55 3.95
C GLU A 33 -13.07 13.65 2.72
N SER A 34 -13.25 12.73 1.75
CA SER A 34 -12.48 12.75 0.49
C SER A 34 -12.81 13.93 -0.43
N ARG A 35 -13.93 14.61 -0.23
CA ARG A 35 -14.37 15.72 -1.07
C ARG A 35 -13.33 16.81 -1.18
N VAL A 36 -12.84 17.30 -0.05
CA VAL A 36 -11.91 18.43 0.01
C VAL A 36 -10.59 18.11 -0.70
N LEU A 37 -10.06 16.90 -0.52
CA LEU A 37 -8.80 16.49 -1.11
C LEU A 37 -8.90 16.36 -2.65
N ILE A 38 -9.96 15.73 -3.15
CA ILE A 38 -10.15 15.54 -4.59
C ILE A 38 -10.45 16.88 -5.28
N GLU A 39 -11.29 17.73 -4.68
CA GLU A 39 -11.69 19.02 -5.24
C GLU A 39 -10.49 19.98 -5.43
N HIS A 40 -9.52 19.92 -4.50
CA HIS A 40 -8.32 20.76 -4.54
C HIS A 40 -7.13 20.11 -5.25
N SER A 41 -7.26 18.87 -5.74
CA SER A 41 -6.19 18.17 -6.46
C SER A 41 -6.25 18.43 -7.96
N PRO A 42 -5.22 19.02 -8.58
CA PRO A 42 -5.17 19.22 -10.04
C PRO A 42 -5.25 17.91 -10.84
N LEU A 43 -4.81 16.77 -10.24
CA LEU A 43 -4.80 15.47 -10.90
C LEU A 43 -6.18 14.80 -10.90
N MET A 44 -7.05 15.10 -9.94
CA MET A 44 -8.30 14.35 -9.75
C MET A 44 -9.56 15.21 -9.80
N SER A 45 -9.44 16.55 -9.81
CA SER A 45 -10.61 17.46 -9.85
C SER A 45 -11.50 17.23 -11.06
N TRP A 46 -10.93 16.77 -12.21
CA TRP A 46 -11.68 16.46 -13.42
C TRP A 46 -12.74 15.38 -13.22
N ILE A 47 -12.57 14.48 -12.24
CA ILE A 47 -13.53 13.41 -11.95
C ILE A 47 -14.90 14.00 -11.57
N TYR A 48 -14.92 15.15 -10.92
CA TYR A 48 -16.15 15.83 -10.51
C TYR A 48 -16.90 16.52 -11.68
N HIS A 49 -16.25 16.68 -12.84
CA HIS A 49 -16.92 17.12 -14.05
C HIS A 49 -17.75 16.00 -14.69
N VAL A 50 -17.41 14.73 -14.40
CA VAL A 50 -18.08 13.55 -14.97
C VAL A 50 -19.01 12.88 -13.95
N PHE A 51 -18.61 12.83 -12.68
CA PHE A 51 -19.33 12.12 -11.62
C PHE A 51 -19.67 13.05 -10.47
N SER A 52 -20.81 12.81 -9.81
CA SER A 52 -21.16 13.56 -8.60
C SER A 52 -20.19 13.22 -7.46
N VAL A 53 -19.98 14.19 -6.57
CA VAL A 53 -19.13 14.02 -5.35
C VAL A 53 -19.54 12.79 -4.55
N THR A 54 -20.85 12.56 -4.43
CA THR A 54 -21.41 11.40 -3.72
C THR A 54 -21.04 10.09 -4.39
N THR A 55 -21.11 10.04 -5.73
CA THR A 55 -20.78 8.84 -6.52
C THR A 55 -19.30 8.50 -6.38
N VAL A 56 -18.42 9.49 -6.49
CA VAL A 56 -16.96 9.29 -6.33
C VAL A 56 -16.63 8.82 -4.92
N GLY A 57 -17.17 9.46 -3.89
CA GLY A 57 -16.93 9.08 -2.50
C GLY A 57 -17.38 7.65 -2.19
N ARG A 58 -18.60 7.28 -2.60
CA ARG A 58 -19.12 5.92 -2.44
C ARG A 58 -18.35 4.89 -3.27
N GLY A 59 -17.96 5.24 -4.49
CA GLY A 59 -17.15 4.38 -5.35
C GLY A 59 -15.80 4.06 -4.72
N LEU A 60 -15.08 5.06 -4.22
CA LEU A 60 -13.81 4.88 -3.50
C LEU A 60 -14.02 4.05 -2.23
N GLY A 61 -15.03 4.35 -1.41
CA GLY A 61 -15.34 3.57 -0.21
C GLY A 61 -15.65 2.11 -0.51
N THR A 62 -16.41 1.85 -1.59
CA THR A 62 -16.69 0.47 -2.05
C THR A 62 -15.40 -0.24 -2.45
N MET A 63 -14.52 0.41 -3.22
CA MET A 63 -13.24 -0.17 -3.64
C MET A 63 -12.35 -0.52 -2.45
N GLU A 64 -12.30 0.32 -1.42
CA GLU A 64 -11.55 0.06 -0.17
C GLU A 64 -12.12 -1.14 0.60
N ILE A 65 -13.44 -1.24 0.74
CA ILE A 65 -14.10 -2.38 1.40
C ILE A 65 -13.86 -3.67 0.59
N VAL A 66 -13.99 -3.62 -0.73
CA VAL A 66 -13.70 -4.77 -1.60
C VAL A 66 -12.24 -5.20 -1.46
N ALA A 67 -11.28 -4.27 -1.50
CA ALA A 67 -9.88 -4.58 -1.29
C ALA A 67 -9.64 -5.26 0.07
N ALA A 68 -10.25 -4.75 1.14
CA ALA A 68 -10.17 -5.36 2.48
C ALA A 68 -10.67 -6.80 2.50
N LEU A 69 -11.84 -7.06 1.92
CA LEU A 69 -12.43 -8.40 1.83
C LEU A 69 -11.54 -9.36 1.03
N LEU A 70 -11.04 -8.91 -0.13
CA LEU A 70 -10.16 -9.73 -0.97
C LEU A 70 -8.85 -10.07 -0.24
N ILE A 71 -8.23 -9.13 0.48
CA ILE A 71 -7.01 -9.36 1.28
C ILE A 71 -7.29 -10.38 2.40
N ALA A 72 -8.44 -10.28 3.06
CA ALA A 72 -8.84 -11.19 4.13
C ALA A 72 -8.99 -12.64 3.66
N LEU A 73 -9.34 -12.86 2.39
CA LEU A 73 -9.54 -14.19 1.78
C LEU A 73 -8.23 -14.96 1.51
N ARG A 74 -7.07 -14.42 1.87
CA ARG A 74 -5.75 -15.05 1.62
C ARG A 74 -5.65 -16.52 2.09
N PRO A 75 -6.23 -16.95 3.23
CA PRO A 75 -6.13 -18.34 3.68
C PRO A 75 -6.76 -19.34 2.69
N TRP A 76 -7.80 -18.91 1.99
CA TRP A 76 -8.55 -19.76 1.04
C TRP A 76 -8.10 -19.53 -0.41
N TRP A 77 -7.97 -18.28 -0.82
CA TRP A 77 -7.72 -17.88 -2.22
C TRP A 77 -6.59 -16.86 -2.32
N ALA A 78 -5.35 -17.35 -2.37
CA ALA A 78 -4.16 -16.48 -2.42
C ALA A 78 -4.14 -15.54 -3.64
N ARG A 79 -4.64 -15.98 -4.82
CA ARG A 79 -4.72 -15.12 -6.02
C ARG A 79 -5.70 -13.97 -5.84
N VAL A 80 -6.84 -14.26 -5.24
CA VAL A 80 -7.87 -13.24 -4.94
C VAL A 80 -7.30 -12.19 -3.98
N SER A 81 -6.57 -12.64 -2.96
CA SER A 81 -5.88 -11.74 -2.03
C SER A 81 -4.80 -10.89 -2.70
N ALA A 82 -4.09 -11.44 -3.70
CA ALA A 82 -3.13 -10.65 -4.47
C ALA A 82 -3.81 -9.50 -5.22
N VAL A 83 -4.98 -9.74 -5.84
CA VAL A 83 -5.77 -8.70 -6.49
C VAL A 83 -6.20 -7.62 -5.49
N GLY A 84 -6.68 -8.01 -4.31
CA GLY A 84 -7.05 -7.07 -3.25
C GLY A 84 -5.87 -6.21 -2.78
N SER A 85 -4.69 -6.83 -2.63
CA SER A 85 -3.47 -6.11 -2.24
C SER A 85 -3.00 -5.15 -3.32
N ALA A 86 -3.06 -5.54 -4.61
CA ALA A 86 -2.75 -4.65 -5.73
C ALA A 86 -3.71 -3.44 -5.78
N LEU A 87 -5.02 -3.69 -5.58
CA LEU A 87 -6.00 -2.61 -5.48
C LEU A 87 -5.70 -1.66 -4.31
N ALA A 88 -5.31 -2.19 -3.15
CA ALA A 88 -4.91 -1.38 -1.99
C ALA A 88 -3.68 -0.50 -2.31
N VAL A 89 -2.66 -1.03 -3.00
CA VAL A 89 -1.50 -0.25 -3.45
C VAL A 89 -1.93 0.91 -4.34
N VAL A 90 -2.81 0.67 -5.31
CA VAL A 90 -3.32 1.72 -6.21
C VAL A 90 -4.08 2.79 -5.42
N LEU A 91 -4.98 2.40 -4.52
CA LEU A 91 -5.76 3.32 -3.70
C LEU A 91 -4.87 4.19 -2.81
N PHE A 92 -3.92 3.61 -2.08
CA PHE A 92 -3.01 4.38 -1.23
C PHE A 92 -2.02 5.23 -2.02
N THR A 93 -1.58 4.79 -3.20
CA THR A 93 -0.77 5.62 -4.09
C THR A 93 -1.56 6.83 -4.57
N GLY A 94 -2.84 6.64 -4.91
CA GLY A 94 -3.75 7.73 -5.24
C GLY A 94 -3.91 8.73 -4.10
N THR A 95 -4.14 8.26 -2.87
CA THR A 95 -4.25 9.14 -1.70
C THR A 95 -2.91 9.81 -1.34
N LEU A 96 -1.79 9.10 -1.46
CA LEU A 96 -0.47 9.69 -1.20
C LEU A 96 -0.12 10.76 -2.23
N SER A 97 -0.63 10.69 -3.46
CA SER A 97 -0.40 11.71 -4.48
C SER A 97 -0.91 13.09 -4.05
N PHE A 98 -1.94 13.15 -3.19
CA PHE A 98 -2.44 14.41 -2.63
C PHE A 98 -1.40 15.12 -1.74
N LEU A 99 -0.44 14.39 -1.18
CA LEU A 99 0.65 14.99 -0.40
C LEU A 99 1.47 15.98 -1.23
N PHE A 100 1.61 15.71 -2.52
CA PHE A 100 2.42 16.50 -3.45
C PHE A 100 1.60 17.46 -4.32
N THR A 101 0.31 17.19 -4.47
CA THR A 101 -0.53 17.88 -5.45
C THR A 101 -1.55 18.83 -4.83
N THR A 102 -1.84 18.70 -3.52
CA THR A 102 -2.87 19.51 -2.86
C THR A 102 -2.27 20.67 -2.10
N PRO A 103 -2.66 21.93 -2.40
CA PRO A 103 -2.24 23.10 -1.63
C PRO A 103 -2.64 22.99 -0.15
N GLY A 104 -1.79 23.50 0.75
CA GLY A 104 -2.08 23.50 2.20
C GLY A 104 -1.72 22.22 2.95
N VAL A 105 -1.22 21.18 2.26
CA VAL A 105 -0.67 19.98 2.89
C VAL A 105 0.64 20.29 3.62
N VAL A 106 1.47 21.15 3.04
CA VAL A 106 2.65 21.73 3.69
C VAL A 106 2.20 22.99 4.43
N GLY A 107 2.24 22.98 5.77
CA GLY A 107 1.80 24.09 6.59
C GLY A 107 2.83 25.21 6.69
N THR A 108 4.08 24.88 7.00
CA THR A 108 5.20 25.83 7.20
C THR A 108 6.52 25.19 6.84
N HIS A 109 7.59 26.00 6.79
CA HIS A 109 8.96 25.50 6.66
C HIS A 109 9.69 25.77 7.96
N ALA A 110 10.27 24.75 8.58
CA ALA A 110 11.15 24.87 9.75
C ALA A 110 12.54 24.35 9.39
N ALA A 111 13.56 25.19 9.60
CA ALA A 111 14.97 24.87 9.26
C ALA A 111 15.17 24.38 7.82
N GLY A 112 14.42 24.92 6.84
CA GLY A 112 14.51 24.52 5.43
C GLY A 112 13.75 23.23 5.07
N LEU A 113 13.15 22.54 6.04
CA LEU A 113 12.34 21.35 5.81
C LEU A 113 10.85 21.66 5.77
N PRO A 114 10.07 21.06 4.86
CA PRO A 114 8.63 21.22 4.83
C PRO A 114 8.00 20.55 6.06
N VAL A 115 7.28 21.33 6.87
CA VAL A 115 6.50 20.81 7.99
C VAL A 115 5.09 20.56 7.50
N LEU A 116 4.68 19.29 7.55
CA LEU A 116 3.35 18.88 7.15
C LEU A 116 2.30 19.43 8.11
N SER A 117 1.19 19.91 7.58
CA SER A 117 0.03 20.31 8.38
C SER A 117 -0.50 19.09 9.18
N ALA A 118 -1.08 19.35 10.36
CA ALA A 118 -1.65 18.27 11.18
C ALA A 118 -2.77 17.51 10.41
N LEU A 119 -3.58 18.23 9.69
CA LEU A 119 -4.59 17.75 8.75
C LEU A 119 -4.55 18.63 7.48
N PRO A 120 -4.38 18.06 6.28
CA PRO A 120 -4.31 16.64 5.94
C PRO A 120 -2.89 16.05 5.87
N GLY A 121 -1.81 16.84 6.03
CA GLY A 121 -0.44 16.43 5.71
C GLY A 121 0.05 15.20 6.49
N GLN A 122 0.02 15.25 7.82
CA GLN A 122 0.46 14.11 8.65
C GLN A 122 -0.47 12.89 8.48
N PHE A 123 -1.76 13.13 8.23
CA PHE A 123 -2.70 12.06 7.95
C PHE A 123 -2.37 11.32 6.65
N LEU A 124 -1.94 12.02 5.60
CA LEU A 124 -1.53 11.40 4.34
C LEU A 124 -0.20 10.64 4.46
N LEU A 125 0.70 11.07 5.35
CA LEU A 125 1.99 10.41 5.54
C LEU A 125 1.87 8.97 6.02
N LYS A 126 0.82 8.62 6.80
CA LYS A 126 0.56 7.24 7.20
C LYS A 126 0.37 6.29 6.02
N ASP A 127 -0.10 6.82 4.87
CA ASP A 127 -0.36 6.01 3.69
C ASP A 127 0.93 5.44 3.08
N LEU A 128 2.10 6.07 3.35
CA LEU A 128 3.39 5.50 3.00
C LEU A 128 3.65 4.15 3.70
N VAL A 129 3.30 4.04 4.98
CA VAL A 129 3.41 2.79 5.72
C VAL A 129 2.39 1.77 5.21
N LEU A 130 1.17 2.21 4.93
CA LEU A 130 0.10 1.35 4.41
C LEU A 130 0.43 0.79 3.03
N ILE A 131 1.09 1.57 2.15
CA ILE A 131 1.61 1.08 0.87
C ILE A 131 2.67 -0.01 1.10
N GLY A 132 3.61 0.19 2.04
CA GLY A 132 4.61 -0.82 2.38
C GLY A 132 3.97 -2.14 2.83
N VAL A 133 2.96 -2.07 3.69
CA VAL A 133 2.20 -3.25 4.14
C VAL A 133 1.41 -3.88 2.98
N ALA A 134 0.79 -3.08 2.11
CA ALA A 134 0.03 -3.57 0.95
C ALA A 134 0.95 -4.28 -0.07
N LEU A 135 2.15 -3.74 -0.34
CA LEU A 135 3.17 -4.38 -1.17
C LEU A 135 3.65 -5.70 -0.57
N TRP A 136 3.88 -5.71 0.75
CA TRP A 136 4.25 -6.95 1.43
C TRP A 136 3.12 -8.00 1.33
N THR A 137 1.84 -7.63 1.57
CA THR A 137 0.71 -8.57 1.45
C THR A 137 0.51 -9.06 0.02
N LEU A 138 0.82 -8.22 -0.99
CA LEU A 138 0.82 -8.60 -2.40
C LEU A 138 1.88 -9.67 -2.67
N GLY A 139 3.14 -9.44 -2.26
CA GLY A 139 4.24 -10.38 -2.43
C GLY A 139 3.96 -11.73 -1.75
N ASP A 140 3.49 -11.73 -0.49
CA ASP A 140 3.13 -12.94 0.25
C ASP A 140 1.97 -13.72 -0.44
N SER A 141 0.98 -13.00 -0.97
CA SER A 141 -0.15 -13.62 -1.67
C SER A 141 0.26 -14.23 -3.01
N LEU A 142 1.16 -13.57 -3.76
CA LEU A 142 1.71 -14.10 -5.01
C LEU A 142 2.58 -15.33 -4.76
N ALA A 143 3.45 -15.29 -3.76
CA ALA A 143 4.28 -16.44 -3.37
C ALA A 143 3.42 -17.65 -2.99
N ALA A 144 2.38 -17.44 -2.18
CA ALA A 144 1.44 -18.49 -1.81
C ALA A 144 0.66 -19.05 -3.02
N ALA A 145 0.34 -18.21 -4.01
CA ALA A 145 -0.33 -18.63 -5.22
C ALA A 145 0.56 -19.50 -6.12
N ARG A 146 1.88 -19.20 -6.21
CA ARG A 146 2.88 -19.98 -6.94
C ARG A 146 3.07 -21.36 -6.30
N LEU A 147 3.28 -21.41 -4.97
CA LEU A 147 3.41 -22.65 -4.23
C LEU A 147 2.21 -23.60 -4.46
N ARG A 148 1.00 -23.08 -4.53
CA ARG A 148 -0.21 -23.86 -4.82
C ARG A 148 -0.25 -24.41 -6.25
N ARG A 149 0.56 -23.88 -7.18
CA ARG A 149 0.75 -24.39 -8.54
C ARG A 149 1.85 -25.43 -8.64
N GLY A 150 2.60 -25.70 -7.58
CA GLY A 150 3.78 -26.55 -7.61
C GLY A 150 5.00 -25.87 -8.25
N GLU A 151 4.99 -24.54 -8.38
CA GLU A 151 6.14 -23.77 -8.86
C GLU A 151 7.17 -23.64 -7.72
N GLU A 152 8.45 -23.79 -8.04
CA GLU A 152 9.53 -23.66 -7.08
C GLU A 152 9.58 -22.20 -6.54
N PRO A 153 9.81 -22.00 -5.23
CA PRO A 153 9.95 -20.67 -4.67
C PRO A 153 11.10 -19.90 -5.32
N ASP A 154 10.89 -18.62 -5.60
CA ASP A 154 11.98 -17.76 -6.05
C ASP A 154 13.14 -17.81 -5.02
N PRO A 155 14.40 -17.97 -5.44
CA PRO A 155 15.52 -17.95 -4.53
C PRO A 155 15.54 -16.62 -3.77
N PRO A 156 15.89 -16.63 -2.47
CA PRO A 156 15.97 -15.39 -1.70
C PRO A 156 16.92 -14.40 -2.39
N ALA A 157 16.53 -13.12 -2.45
CA ALA A 157 17.30 -12.07 -3.12
C ALA A 157 18.80 -12.03 -2.71
N ALA A 158 19.10 -12.43 -1.46
CA ALA A 158 20.47 -12.57 -0.96
C ALA A 158 21.28 -13.69 -1.67
N ALA A 159 20.61 -14.68 -2.29
CA ALA A 159 21.32 -15.75 -3.01
C ALA A 159 21.94 -15.25 -4.34
N ASN A 160 21.43 -14.16 -4.89
CA ASN A 160 21.95 -13.54 -6.11
C ASN A 160 23.00 -12.46 -5.83
N TRP A 161 23.32 -12.17 -4.55
CA TRP A 161 24.36 -11.23 -4.19
C TRP A 161 25.73 -11.86 -4.49
N PRO A 162 26.63 -11.20 -5.26
CA PRO A 162 27.96 -11.72 -5.54
C PRO A 162 28.69 -11.91 -4.23
N SER A 163 28.98 -13.19 -3.86
CA SER A 163 29.75 -13.46 -2.65
C SER A 163 31.16 -12.92 -2.84
N PRO A 164 31.76 -12.28 -1.81
CA PRO A 164 33.14 -11.76 -1.88
C PRO A 164 34.17 -12.82 -2.31
N ARG A 165 33.90 -14.09 -2.03
CA ARG A 165 34.76 -15.21 -2.42
C ARG A 165 34.73 -15.51 -3.93
N ARG A 166 33.61 -15.29 -4.62
CA ARG A 166 33.51 -15.53 -6.07
C ARG A 166 34.19 -14.41 -6.89
N SER A 167 34.18 -13.19 -6.39
CA SER A 167 34.89 -12.08 -7.04
C SER A 167 36.41 -12.23 -6.90
N ALA A 168 36.92 -12.70 -5.75
CA ALA A 168 38.35 -12.94 -5.55
C ALA A 168 38.86 -14.10 -6.44
N ALA A 169 38.10 -15.16 -6.61
CA ALA A 169 38.48 -16.29 -7.48
C ALA A 169 38.54 -15.92 -8.97
N ARG A 170 37.69 -15.01 -9.44
CA ARG A 170 37.76 -14.49 -10.81
C ARG A 170 38.98 -13.59 -11.02
N GLN A 171 39.31 -12.72 -10.06
CA GLN A 171 40.52 -11.88 -10.15
C GLN A 171 41.83 -12.66 -10.17
N GLN A 172 41.88 -13.85 -9.51
CA GLN A 172 43.05 -14.73 -9.55
C GLN A 172 43.13 -15.57 -10.82
N ALA A 173 42.06 -15.76 -11.54
CA ALA A 173 42.05 -16.49 -12.83
C ALA A 173 42.43 -15.62 -14.03
N ASP A 174 42.32 -14.29 -13.89
CA ASP A 174 42.59 -13.29 -14.94
C ASP A 174 44.00 -12.64 -14.75
N SER A 175 44.78 -13.07 -13.75
CA SER A 175 46.18 -12.67 -13.53
C SER A 175 47.15 -13.80 -13.85
#